data_e1a59e67327e14986b0157f1c45388d0
#
_entry.id   e1a59e67327e14986b0157f1c45388d0
#
_cell.length_a   1.000
_cell.length_b   1.000
_cell.length_c   1.000
_cell.angle_alpha   90.00
_cell.angle_beta   90.00
_cell.angle_gamma   90.00
#
_symmetry.space_group_name_H-M   'P 1'
#
loop_
_entity.id
_entity.type
_entity.pdbx_description
1 polymer ?
#
loop_
_entity_poly.entity_id
_entity_poly.type
_entity_poly.pdbx_seq_one_letter_code
_entity_poly.pdbx_strand_id
1 'polypeptide(L)'
;MYGATSGPAAPQVTGTLLSGSRFTLAQDRGHVVVLNFWGSWCTPCRAEAPLLSRLARHFTPRGVRFLGVDIRDSPATAEAFQRDFAISYPSLNDPGDEIALGFRDTVPPAGIPTTLVIGRSGRITARVIGQVSYPGLRGLITQALAQPA
;
A
#
# COMPACT_ATOMS: atom_id res chain seq x y z
N MET A 1 11.24 -10.58 4.25
CA MET A 1 9.89 -11.09 4.51
C MET A 1 9.74 -11.53 5.96
N TYR A 2 8.57 -11.39 6.52
CA TYR A 2 8.27 -11.76 7.89
C TYR A 2 7.31 -12.94 7.92
N GLY A 3 7.34 -13.73 8.99
CA GLY A 3 6.32 -14.75 9.20
C GLY A 3 4.99 -14.13 9.64
N ALA A 4 3.89 -14.91 9.51
CA ALA A 4 2.54 -14.42 9.84
C ALA A 4 2.41 -13.91 11.26
N THR A 5 3.14 -14.53 12.20
CA THR A 5 3.05 -14.22 13.63
C THR A 5 4.29 -13.52 14.17
N SER A 6 5.35 -13.38 13.36
CA SER A 6 6.63 -12.83 13.80
C SER A 6 6.93 -11.43 13.26
N GLY A 7 6.19 -10.96 12.27
CA GLY A 7 6.37 -9.62 11.74
C GLY A 7 5.82 -8.55 12.68
N PRO A 8 6.26 -7.29 12.53
CA PRO A 8 5.76 -6.21 13.37
C PRO A 8 4.28 -5.96 13.10
N ALA A 9 3.56 -5.55 14.14
CA ALA A 9 2.18 -5.11 13.97
C ALA A 9 2.16 -3.83 13.13
N ALA A 10 1.22 -3.73 12.19
CA ALA A 10 1.04 -2.50 11.44
C ALA A 10 0.57 -1.39 12.38
N PRO A 11 1.11 -0.17 12.25
CA PRO A 11 0.64 0.96 13.06
C PRO A 11 -0.84 1.27 12.80
N GLN A 12 -1.48 1.92 13.75
CA GLN A 12 -2.80 2.48 13.55
C GLN A 12 -2.71 3.60 12.52
N VAL A 13 -3.60 3.57 11.54
CA VAL A 13 -3.64 4.59 10.48
C VAL A 13 -5.06 5.13 10.36
N THR A 14 -5.19 6.43 10.46
CA THR A 14 -6.43 7.15 10.19
C THR A 14 -6.06 8.38 9.36
N GLY A 15 -6.81 8.63 8.32
CA GLY A 15 -6.54 9.76 7.44
C GLY A 15 -7.68 10.04 6.49
N THR A 16 -7.40 10.90 5.53
CA THR A 16 -8.36 11.29 4.50
C THR A 16 -7.89 10.74 3.16
N LEU A 17 -8.78 10.05 2.47
CA LEU A 17 -8.53 9.59 1.12
C LEU A 17 -8.49 10.78 0.15
N LEU A 18 -7.86 10.61 -0.99
CA LEU A 18 -7.87 11.63 -2.05
C LEU A 18 -9.31 11.99 -2.48
N SER A 19 -10.26 11.06 -2.33
CA SER A 19 -11.67 11.31 -2.59
C SER A 19 -12.33 12.24 -1.58
N GLY A 20 -11.67 12.51 -0.43
CA GLY A 20 -12.21 13.31 0.65
C GLY A 20 -12.82 12.50 1.79
N SER A 21 -13.06 11.22 1.61
CA SER A 21 -13.65 10.35 2.64
C SER A 21 -12.63 10.03 3.73
N ARG A 22 -13.11 9.86 4.95
CA ARG A 22 -12.27 9.39 6.06
C ARG A 22 -12.03 7.90 5.93
N PHE A 23 -10.85 7.47 6.35
CA PHE A 23 -10.44 6.07 6.29
C PHE A 23 -9.64 5.72 7.55
N THR A 24 -9.86 4.53 8.06
CA THR A 24 -9.00 3.93 9.09
C THR A 24 -8.61 2.53 8.65
N LEU A 25 -7.34 2.18 8.85
CA LEU A 25 -6.82 0.85 8.46
C LEU A 25 -7.55 -0.26 9.22
N ALA A 26 -8.07 0.01 10.40
CA ALA A 26 -8.85 -0.96 11.17
C ALA A 26 -10.09 -1.49 10.41
N GLN A 27 -10.62 -0.73 9.44
CA GLN A 27 -11.74 -1.19 8.59
C GLN A 27 -11.38 -2.45 7.79
N ASP A 28 -10.11 -2.59 7.45
CA ASP A 28 -9.63 -3.70 6.62
C ASP A 28 -9.02 -4.83 7.45
N ARG A 29 -9.21 -4.82 8.77
CA ARG A 29 -8.75 -5.89 9.65
C ARG A 29 -9.40 -7.21 9.24
N GLY A 30 -8.62 -8.27 9.22
CA GLY A 30 -9.08 -9.57 8.75
C GLY A 30 -8.87 -9.82 7.26
N HIS A 31 -8.49 -8.78 6.52
CA HIS A 31 -8.13 -8.87 5.12
C HIS A 31 -6.62 -8.74 4.96
N VAL A 32 -6.07 -9.34 3.91
CA VAL A 32 -4.71 -9.02 3.47
C VAL A 32 -4.76 -7.62 2.85
N VAL A 33 -3.84 -6.76 3.27
CA VAL A 33 -3.75 -5.38 2.77
C VAL A 33 -2.40 -5.20 2.08
N VAL A 34 -2.42 -4.68 0.87
CA VAL A 34 -1.23 -4.23 0.16
C VAL A 34 -1.19 -2.71 0.27
N LEU A 35 -0.17 -2.23 0.97
CA LEU A 35 -0.01 -0.80 1.24
C LEU A 35 1.18 -0.29 0.44
N ASN A 36 0.95 0.68 -0.44
CA ASN A 36 1.97 1.22 -1.32
C ASN A 36 2.19 2.71 -1.04
N PHE A 37 3.40 3.06 -0.63
CA PHE A 37 3.81 4.45 -0.43
C PHE A 37 4.34 5.01 -1.75
N TRP A 38 3.73 6.09 -2.24
CA TRP A 38 4.01 6.61 -3.57
C TRP A 38 3.87 8.14 -3.63
N GLY A 39 4.26 8.70 -4.75
CA GLY A 39 4.02 10.10 -5.09
C GLY A 39 4.00 10.27 -6.59
N SER A 40 3.22 11.23 -7.10
CA SER A 40 3.12 11.48 -8.53
C SER A 40 4.44 11.96 -9.14
N TRP A 41 5.31 12.52 -8.32
CA TRP A 41 6.65 13.00 -8.69
C TRP A 41 7.70 11.89 -8.75
N CYS A 42 7.36 10.69 -8.36
CA CYS A 42 8.29 9.57 -8.19
C CYS A 42 8.32 8.72 -9.46
N THR A 43 9.45 8.70 -10.17
CA THR A 43 9.58 7.97 -11.44
C THR A 43 9.39 6.45 -11.28
N PRO A 44 10.03 5.76 -10.32
CA PRO A 44 9.76 4.33 -10.13
C PRO A 44 8.32 4.01 -9.74
N CYS A 45 7.64 4.93 -9.05
CA CYS A 45 6.23 4.78 -8.72
C CYS A 45 5.37 4.74 -10.00
N ARG A 46 5.73 5.59 -10.97
CA ARG A 46 5.07 5.62 -12.27
C ARG A 46 5.27 4.30 -13.02
N ALA A 47 6.48 3.73 -12.94
CA ALA A 47 6.81 2.48 -13.61
C ALA A 47 6.04 1.29 -13.05
N GLU A 48 5.78 1.25 -11.74
CA GLU A 48 5.08 0.13 -11.12
C GLU A 48 3.54 0.29 -11.12
N ALA A 49 3.02 1.49 -11.34
CA ALA A 49 1.59 1.77 -11.24
C ALA A 49 0.71 0.84 -12.11
N PRO A 50 1.06 0.53 -13.37
CA PRO A 50 0.24 -0.39 -14.16
C PRO A 50 0.16 -1.79 -13.58
N LEU A 51 1.27 -2.31 -13.07
CA LEU A 51 1.26 -3.67 -12.51
C LEU A 51 0.52 -3.71 -11.17
N LEU A 52 0.61 -2.67 -10.36
CA LEU A 52 -0.17 -2.58 -9.12
C LEU A 52 -1.67 -2.57 -9.42
N SER A 53 -2.09 -1.83 -10.44
CA SER A 53 -3.50 -1.80 -10.86
C SER A 53 -3.97 -3.18 -11.35
N ARG A 54 -3.14 -3.89 -12.10
CA ARG A 54 -3.46 -5.25 -12.55
C ARG A 54 -3.59 -6.22 -11.39
N LEU A 55 -2.66 -6.15 -10.42
CA LEU A 55 -2.72 -6.99 -9.22
C LEU A 55 -3.96 -6.67 -8.39
N ALA A 56 -4.30 -5.38 -8.25
CA ALA A 56 -5.48 -4.97 -7.51
C ALA A 56 -6.76 -5.54 -8.15
N ARG A 57 -6.89 -5.45 -9.48
CA ARG A 57 -8.03 -6.03 -10.19
C ARG A 57 -8.11 -7.55 -10.01
N HIS A 58 -6.97 -8.22 -9.96
CA HIS A 58 -6.92 -9.67 -9.77
C HIS A 58 -7.29 -10.10 -8.35
N PHE A 59 -6.77 -9.41 -7.34
CA PHE A 59 -6.87 -9.84 -5.95
C PHE A 59 -8.02 -9.20 -5.17
N THR A 60 -8.53 -8.04 -5.57
CA THR A 60 -9.67 -7.41 -4.88
C THR A 60 -10.88 -8.34 -4.78
N PRO A 61 -11.27 -9.07 -5.85
CA PRO A 61 -12.36 -10.05 -5.74
C PRO A 61 -12.04 -11.21 -4.79
N ARG A 62 -10.78 -11.41 -4.45
CA ARG A 62 -10.32 -12.47 -3.55
C ARG A 62 -10.15 -11.98 -2.10
N GLY A 63 -10.62 -10.79 -1.80
CA GLY A 63 -10.62 -10.24 -0.46
C GLY A 63 -9.36 -9.49 -0.06
N VAL A 64 -8.44 -9.22 -0.99
CA VAL A 64 -7.27 -8.39 -0.73
C VAL A 64 -7.64 -6.92 -0.92
N ARG A 65 -7.22 -6.08 0.01
CA ARG A 65 -7.43 -4.63 -0.06
C ARG A 65 -6.13 -3.95 -0.49
N PHE A 66 -6.21 -3.12 -1.52
CA PHE A 66 -5.08 -2.29 -1.95
C PHE A 66 -5.32 -0.86 -1.49
N LEU A 67 -4.31 -0.27 -0.88
CA LEU A 67 -4.35 1.09 -0.37
C LEU A 67 -3.04 1.78 -0.68
N GLY A 68 -3.10 2.94 -1.32
CA GLY A 68 -1.94 3.80 -1.50
C GLY A 68 -1.80 4.78 -0.36
N VAL A 69 -0.59 5.27 -0.15
CA VAL A 69 -0.31 6.42 0.70
C VAL A 69 0.47 7.41 -0.17
N ASP A 70 -0.20 8.47 -0.58
CA ASP A 70 0.35 9.50 -1.45
C ASP A 70 1.04 10.56 -0.62
N ILE A 71 2.38 10.55 -0.65
CA ILE A 71 3.18 11.44 0.19
C ILE A 71 3.66 12.67 -0.57
N ARG A 72 3.73 13.79 0.13
CA ARG A 72 4.33 15.04 -0.37
C ARG A 72 3.82 15.45 -1.75
N ASP A 73 2.51 15.42 -1.91
CA ASP A 73 1.85 15.61 -3.20
C ASP A 73 0.63 16.50 -3.03
N SER A 74 0.23 17.20 -4.07
CA SER A 74 -1.04 17.91 -4.06
C SER A 74 -2.16 16.97 -4.50
N PRO A 75 -3.38 17.11 -3.97
CA PRO A 75 -4.50 16.28 -4.41
C PRO A 75 -4.75 16.32 -5.92
N ALA A 76 -4.58 17.49 -6.52
CA ALA A 76 -4.81 17.66 -7.97
C ALA A 76 -3.84 16.83 -8.81
N THR A 77 -2.53 16.88 -8.50
CA THR A 77 -1.52 16.10 -9.22
C THR A 77 -1.66 14.61 -8.95
N ALA A 78 -2.00 14.24 -7.73
CA ALA A 78 -2.23 12.85 -7.36
C ALA A 78 -3.44 12.27 -8.11
N GLU A 79 -4.54 13.00 -8.18
CA GLU A 79 -5.74 12.59 -8.90
C GLU A 79 -5.48 12.44 -10.40
N ALA A 80 -4.72 13.37 -10.99
CA ALA A 80 -4.32 13.29 -12.39
C ALA A 80 -3.51 12.02 -12.65
N PHE A 81 -2.57 11.69 -11.76
CA PHE A 81 -1.79 10.46 -11.84
C PHE A 81 -2.70 9.23 -11.79
N GLN A 82 -3.64 9.20 -10.85
CA GLN A 82 -4.56 8.06 -10.72
C GLN A 82 -5.40 7.85 -11.97
N ARG A 83 -5.86 8.94 -12.62
CA ARG A 83 -6.58 8.85 -13.89
C ARG A 83 -5.68 8.32 -15.00
N ASP A 84 -4.49 8.89 -15.13
CA ASP A 84 -3.57 8.57 -16.23
C ASP A 84 -3.11 7.12 -16.20
N PHE A 85 -2.97 6.55 -14.99
CA PHE A 85 -2.54 5.16 -14.81
C PHE A 85 -3.68 4.20 -14.47
N ALA A 86 -4.93 4.69 -14.55
CA ALA A 86 -6.13 3.88 -14.27
C ALA A 86 -6.05 3.15 -12.93
N ILE A 87 -5.62 3.84 -11.89
CA ILE A 87 -5.52 3.30 -10.53
C ILE A 87 -6.92 3.08 -9.99
N SER A 88 -7.25 1.83 -9.65
CA SER A 88 -8.60 1.44 -9.22
C SER A 88 -8.78 1.44 -7.70
N TYR A 89 -7.70 1.51 -6.93
CA TYR A 89 -7.75 1.46 -5.47
C TYR A 89 -7.57 2.84 -4.86
N PRO A 90 -8.06 3.05 -3.62
CA PRO A 90 -7.96 4.34 -2.96
C PRO A 90 -6.56 4.64 -2.45
N SER A 91 -6.28 5.92 -2.26
CA SER A 91 -5.05 6.38 -1.60
C SER A 91 -5.36 7.38 -0.52
N LEU A 92 -4.65 7.26 0.59
CA LEU A 92 -4.60 8.27 1.64
C LEU A 92 -3.79 9.46 1.17
N ASN A 93 -4.23 10.66 1.52
CA ASN A 93 -3.50 11.90 1.26
C ASN A 93 -2.60 12.19 2.46
N ASP A 94 -1.28 12.18 2.22
CA ASP A 94 -0.27 12.36 3.28
C ASP A 94 0.74 13.45 2.89
N PRO A 95 0.29 14.71 2.73
CA PRO A 95 1.18 15.76 2.23
C PRO A 95 2.34 16.07 3.15
N GLY A 96 2.20 15.85 4.44
CA GLY A 96 3.24 16.13 5.46
C GLY A 96 4.02 14.91 5.90
N ASP A 97 3.92 13.77 5.23
CA ASP A 97 4.60 12.53 5.61
C ASP A 97 4.22 12.00 7.00
N GLU A 98 3.09 12.42 7.57
CA GLU A 98 2.72 12.02 8.93
C GLU A 98 2.38 10.54 9.03
N ILE A 99 1.64 10.03 8.03
CA ILE A 99 1.31 8.61 7.96
C ILE A 99 2.57 7.80 7.68
N ALA A 100 3.41 8.26 6.74
CA ALA A 100 4.67 7.61 6.43
C ALA A 100 5.58 7.54 7.66
N LEU A 101 5.64 8.59 8.48
CA LEU A 101 6.43 8.59 9.71
C LEU A 101 5.95 7.56 10.72
N GLY A 102 4.66 7.24 10.73
CA GLY A 102 4.13 6.17 11.57
C GLY A 102 4.70 4.79 11.21
N PHE A 103 5.21 4.64 9.99
CA PHE A 103 5.83 3.40 9.50
C PHE A 103 7.36 3.47 9.46
N ARG A 104 7.97 4.46 10.11
CA ARG A 104 9.43 4.72 10.00
C ARG A 104 10.31 3.52 10.32
N ASP A 105 9.82 2.59 11.14
CA ASP A 105 10.57 1.38 11.49
C ASP A 105 10.56 0.34 10.36
N THR A 106 9.67 0.48 9.39
CA THR A 106 9.53 -0.45 8.25
C THR A 106 9.70 0.23 6.90
N VAL A 107 9.48 1.55 6.84
CA VAL A 107 9.61 2.33 5.60
C VAL A 107 10.67 3.41 5.85
N PRO A 108 11.82 3.35 5.16
CA PRO A 108 12.83 4.40 5.30
C PRO A 108 12.26 5.76 4.89
N PRO A 109 12.67 6.88 5.53
CA PRO A 109 12.11 8.20 5.24
C PRO A 109 12.18 8.64 3.79
N ALA A 110 13.17 8.17 3.02
CA ALA A 110 13.34 8.49 1.60
C ALA A 110 13.00 7.28 0.71
N GLY A 111 12.44 6.23 1.28
CA GLY A 111 12.28 4.94 0.60
C GLY A 111 10.97 4.80 -0.15
N ILE A 112 10.72 5.61 -1.16
CA ILE A 112 9.57 5.39 -2.04
C ILE A 112 10.05 5.03 -3.46
N PRO A 113 9.31 4.14 -4.14
CA PRO A 113 8.16 3.42 -3.62
C PRO A 113 8.57 2.37 -2.58
N THR A 114 7.71 2.13 -1.62
CA THR A 114 7.82 0.99 -0.72
C THR A 114 6.44 0.32 -0.65
N THR A 115 6.42 -1.00 -0.73
CA THR A 115 5.20 -1.77 -0.67
C THR A 115 5.27 -2.71 0.53
N LEU A 116 4.23 -2.68 1.34
CA LEU A 116 4.06 -3.58 2.48
C LEU A 116 2.90 -4.51 2.21
N VAL A 117 3.04 -5.77 2.62
CA VAL A 117 1.92 -6.71 2.67
C VAL A 117 1.60 -6.93 4.13
N ILE A 118 0.36 -6.63 4.51
CA ILE A 118 -0.15 -6.80 5.87
C ILE A 118 -1.07 -8.00 5.84
N GLY A 119 -0.78 -8.98 6.68
CA GLY A 119 -1.57 -10.20 6.77
C GLY A 119 -2.89 -9.97 7.50
N ARG A 120 -3.75 -10.99 7.48
CA ARG A 120 -5.06 -10.92 8.14
C ARG A 120 -4.97 -10.72 9.64
N SER A 121 -3.85 -11.07 10.25
CA SER A 121 -3.58 -10.83 11.67
C SER A 121 -3.26 -9.36 12.01
N GLY A 122 -3.10 -8.50 11.00
CA GLY A 122 -2.68 -7.12 11.20
C GLY A 122 -1.17 -6.93 11.29
N ARG A 123 -0.40 -7.98 11.07
CA ARG A 123 1.07 -7.94 11.09
C ARG A 123 1.61 -7.80 9.68
N ILE A 124 2.72 -7.06 9.56
CA ILE A 124 3.41 -6.89 8.29
C ILE A 124 4.13 -8.21 7.97
N THR A 125 3.76 -8.83 6.85
CA THR A 125 4.34 -10.12 6.44
C THR A 125 5.44 -9.97 5.41
N ALA A 126 5.46 -8.86 4.67
CA ALA A 126 6.47 -8.62 3.65
C ALA A 126 6.67 -7.13 3.41
N ARG A 127 7.87 -6.78 2.99
CA ARG A 127 8.26 -5.41 2.63
C ARG A 127 9.11 -5.47 1.37
N VAL A 128 8.80 -4.61 0.41
CA VAL A 128 9.64 -4.40 -0.77
C VAL A 128 9.99 -2.92 -0.83
N ILE A 129 11.27 -2.60 -0.66
CA ILE A 129 11.79 -1.25 -0.83
C ILE A 129 12.22 -1.12 -2.29
N GLY A 130 11.67 -0.11 -2.97
CA GLY A 130 11.88 0.08 -4.39
C GLY A 130 10.75 -0.52 -5.23
N GLN A 131 10.94 -0.49 -6.54
CA GLN A 131 9.95 -0.92 -7.50
C GLN A 131 9.67 -2.43 -7.38
N VAL A 132 8.38 -2.81 -7.33
CA VAL A 132 7.98 -4.21 -7.28
C VAL A 132 7.90 -4.80 -8.69
N SER A 133 8.06 -6.12 -8.78
CA SER A 133 7.71 -6.88 -9.99
C SER A 133 6.36 -7.55 -9.81
N TYR A 134 5.68 -7.81 -10.91
CA TYR A 134 4.38 -8.50 -10.87
C TYR A 134 4.50 -9.89 -10.21
N PRO A 135 5.41 -10.79 -10.66
CA PRO A 135 5.50 -12.11 -10.02
C PRO A 135 5.97 -12.05 -8.58
N GLY A 136 6.85 -11.11 -8.24
CA GLY A 136 7.34 -10.96 -6.87
C GLY A 136 6.24 -10.57 -5.90
N LEU A 137 5.49 -9.53 -6.20
CA LEU A 137 4.40 -9.08 -5.33
C LEU A 137 3.24 -10.08 -5.31
N ARG A 138 2.92 -10.68 -6.46
CA ARG A 138 1.90 -11.73 -6.52
C ARG A 138 2.22 -12.87 -5.57
N GLY A 139 3.49 -13.31 -5.53
CA GLY A 139 3.93 -14.38 -4.62
C GLY A 139 3.77 -14.00 -3.16
N LEU A 140 4.12 -12.78 -2.79
CA LEU A 140 4.00 -12.29 -1.42
C LEU A 140 2.54 -12.20 -0.97
N ILE A 141 1.65 -11.75 -1.85
CA ILE A 141 0.21 -11.69 -1.56
C ILE A 141 -0.34 -13.11 -1.39
N THR A 142 0.02 -14.02 -2.29
CA THR A 142 -0.44 -15.42 -2.23
C THR A 142 0.00 -16.08 -0.94
N GLN A 143 1.24 -15.85 -0.48
CA GLN A 143 1.73 -16.36 0.79
C GLN A 143 0.93 -15.80 1.97
N ALA A 144 0.62 -14.51 1.95
CA ALA A 144 -0.18 -13.90 3.01
C ALA A 144 -1.59 -14.46 3.07
N LEU A 145 -2.21 -14.72 1.91
CA LEU A 145 -3.54 -15.33 1.84
C LEU A 145 -3.55 -16.77 2.38
N ALA A 146 -2.44 -17.49 2.26
CA ALA A 146 -2.34 -18.87 2.73
C ALA A 146 -2.14 -18.96 4.25
N GLN A 147 -1.80 -17.87 4.92
CA GLN A 147 -1.55 -17.85 6.36
C GLN A 147 -2.86 -17.67 7.13
N PRO A 148 -2.98 -18.27 8.33
CA PRO A 148 -4.17 -18.09 9.15
C PRO A 148 -4.32 -16.64 9.63
N ALA A 149 -5.55 -16.28 9.93
CA ALA A 149 -5.87 -14.96 10.47
C ALA A 149 -5.34 -14.79 11.88
#